data_008ba11754ad5e3c49251bbe28722e1e
#
_entry.id   008ba11754ad5e3c49251bbe28722e1e
#
_cell.length_a   1.000
_cell.length_b   1.000
_cell.length_c   1.000
_cell.angle_alpha   90.00
_cell.angle_beta   90.00
_cell.angle_gamma   90.00
#
_symmetry.space_group_name_H-M   'P 1'
#
loop_
_entity.id
_entity.type
_entity.pdbx_description
1 polymer ?
#
loop_
_entity_poly.entity_id
_entity_poly.type
_entity_poly.pdbx_seq_one_letter_code
_entity_poly.pdbx_strand_id
1 'polypeptide(L)'
;MQKILLASLVSAAFAMPTVAAEQADVVIIGSGGAGLSAAVTAHDLGKKVIVLEKMAMVGGNTNRAAGGLNAAETKPQAKLGIKDSIESHFNDTIKGGHYLNNPDLDHKLTDNAKYSVDFINDLGGDLNDVGMMAGASQKRAHRPTGGGFVGAEVVRTLYKASKDRNIDIRTMADAQKLIVKDGKVVGVQFKQGKKPAQIVHAKAVVIASGGFSANQAMVAKIDPKLKGFATTNQPGATGDGIIMAEKVGAATVDMKQIQTHPTVVPGNGEMITEAVRGNGAILVNKEGKRFINELQTRDVVSAAELKQTDKVGYLFFDNSVRKSL
;
A
#
# COMPACT_ATOMS: atom_id res chain seq x y z
N MET A 1 34.34 72.62 -26.75
CA MET A 1 34.78 71.25 -27.01
C MET A 1 34.26 70.35 -25.88
N GLN A 2 33.09 69.76 -26.08
CA GLN A 2 32.50 68.80 -25.13
C GLN A 2 32.94 67.38 -25.53
N LYS A 3 33.59 66.73 -24.57
CA LYS A 3 33.99 65.30 -24.75
C LYS A 3 32.80 64.43 -24.29
N ILE A 4 32.24 63.70 -25.21
CA ILE A 4 31.20 62.69 -24.97
C ILE A 4 31.98 61.40 -24.57
N LEU A 5 31.81 60.92 -23.34
CA LEU A 5 32.24 59.58 -22.91
C LEU A 5 31.16 58.60 -23.28
N LEU A 6 31.42 57.66 -24.21
CA LEU A 6 30.62 56.50 -24.46
C LEU A 6 30.97 55.45 -23.43
N ALA A 7 30.04 55.15 -22.53
CA ALA A 7 30.15 54.00 -21.60
C ALA A 7 29.52 52.77 -22.33
N SER A 8 30.36 51.80 -22.74
CA SER A 8 29.91 50.53 -23.26
C SER A 8 29.49 49.60 -22.09
N LEU A 9 28.21 49.39 -21.94
CA LEU A 9 27.69 48.33 -21.04
C LEU A 9 27.96 46.94 -21.70
N VAL A 10 28.90 46.20 -21.15
CA VAL A 10 29.07 44.78 -21.48
C VAL A 10 28.07 44.00 -20.62
N SER A 11 26.95 43.56 -21.24
CA SER A 11 26.01 42.63 -20.63
C SER A 11 26.63 41.23 -20.60
N ALA A 12 27.19 40.84 -19.48
CA ALA A 12 27.58 39.45 -19.26
C ALA A 12 26.32 38.61 -19.08
N ALA A 13 25.91 37.93 -20.12
CA ALA A 13 24.89 36.87 -20.03
C ALA A 13 25.48 35.71 -19.26
N PHE A 14 25.11 35.57 -17.98
CA PHE A 14 25.38 34.36 -17.22
C PHE A 14 24.55 33.23 -17.84
N ALA A 15 25.18 32.40 -18.66
CA ALA A 15 24.61 31.12 -19.07
C ALA A 15 24.50 30.25 -17.80
N MET A 16 23.30 30.20 -17.21
CA MET A 16 23.04 29.19 -16.20
C MET A 16 23.24 27.83 -16.83
N PRO A 17 24.00 26.91 -16.23
CA PRO A 17 24.13 25.57 -16.74
C PRO A 17 22.73 24.96 -16.79
N THR A 18 22.25 24.67 -17.98
CA THR A 18 21.05 23.85 -18.17
C THR A 18 21.42 22.46 -17.70
N VAL A 19 21.05 22.13 -16.45
CA VAL A 19 21.10 20.73 -15.98
C VAL A 19 20.20 19.97 -16.94
N ALA A 20 20.81 19.05 -17.72
CA ALA A 20 20.06 18.20 -18.63
C ALA A 20 18.93 17.54 -17.82
N ALA A 21 17.70 17.69 -18.27
CA ALA A 21 16.55 17.14 -17.58
C ALA A 21 16.74 15.62 -17.45
N GLU A 22 16.65 15.13 -16.23
CA GLU A 22 16.84 13.71 -15.94
C GLU A 22 15.79 12.87 -16.66
N GLN A 23 16.18 11.72 -17.20
CA GLN A 23 15.32 10.85 -17.98
C GLN A 23 15.34 9.41 -17.46
N ALA A 24 14.17 8.77 -17.46
CA ALA A 24 13.95 7.36 -17.20
C ALA A 24 13.00 6.75 -18.25
N ASP A 25 12.96 5.44 -18.36
CA ASP A 25 11.90 4.79 -19.12
C ASP A 25 10.61 4.76 -18.27
N VAL A 26 10.76 4.41 -16.98
CA VAL A 26 9.65 4.33 -16.04
C VAL A 26 9.98 5.08 -14.75
N VAL A 27 9.10 5.97 -14.32
CA VAL A 27 9.14 6.55 -12.97
C VAL A 27 8.00 5.93 -12.16
N ILE A 28 8.34 5.46 -10.96
CA ILE A 28 7.40 4.83 -10.04
C ILE A 28 7.24 5.71 -8.81
N ILE A 29 6.02 6.06 -8.46
CA ILE A 29 5.68 6.87 -7.29
C ILE A 29 5.22 5.95 -6.17
N GLY A 30 6.05 5.80 -5.14
CA GLY A 30 5.83 4.93 -3.99
C GLY A 30 6.64 3.63 -4.06
N SER A 31 7.17 3.20 -2.93
CA SER A 31 8.03 2.02 -2.76
C SER A 31 7.38 0.93 -1.89
N GLY A 32 6.05 0.85 -1.88
CA GLY A 32 5.31 -0.29 -1.32
C GLY A 32 5.43 -1.54 -2.18
N GLY A 33 4.72 -2.61 -1.84
CA GLY A 33 4.75 -3.88 -2.58
C GLY A 33 4.49 -3.70 -4.08
N ALA A 34 3.49 -2.91 -4.46
CA ALA A 34 3.17 -2.64 -5.86
C ALA A 34 4.32 -1.90 -6.59
N GLY A 35 4.87 -0.86 -5.95
CA GLY A 35 5.94 -0.05 -6.57
C GLY A 35 7.25 -0.82 -6.73
N LEU A 36 7.65 -1.57 -5.70
CA LEU A 36 8.87 -2.38 -5.77
C LEU A 36 8.72 -3.55 -6.76
N SER A 37 7.54 -4.20 -6.83
CA SER A 37 7.28 -5.23 -7.84
C SER A 37 7.34 -4.66 -9.26
N ALA A 38 6.70 -3.51 -9.50
CA ALA A 38 6.78 -2.82 -10.78
C ALA A 38 8.23 -2.44 -11.14
N ALA A 39 9.03 -2.01 -10.15
CA ALA A 39 10.42 -1.64 -10.36
C ALA A 39 11.28 -2.82 -10.79
N VAL A 40 11.19 -3.95 -10.07
CA VAL A 40 11.92 -5.18 -10.40
C VAL A 40 11.50 -5.68 -11.78
N THR A 41 10.20 -5.76 -12.06
CA THR A 41 9.69 -6.23 -13.35
C THR A 41 10.12 -5.35 -14.50
N ALA A 42 10.01 -4.02 -14.38
CA ALA A 42 10.42 -3.10 -15.43
C ALA A 42 11.93 -3.16 -15.69
N HIS A 43 12.73 -3.26 -14.62
CA HIS A 43 14.18 -3.43 -14.74
C HIS A 43 14.54 -4.72 -15.48
N ASP A 44 13.92 -5.85 -15.14
CA ASP A 44 14.20 -7.15 -15.77
C ASP A 44 13.78 -7.19 -17.25
N LEU A 45 12.88 -6.26 -17.66
CA LEU A 45 12.55 -5.98 -19.06
C LEU A 45 13.51 -4.97 -19.72
N GLY A 46 14.65 -4.67 -19.12
CA GLY A 46 15.69 -3.78 -19.67
C GLY A 46 15.33 -2.29 -19.61
N LYS A 47 14.42 -1.86 -18.73
CA LYS A 47 14.05 -0.45 -18.61
C LYS A 47 14.86 0.27 -17.55
N LYS A 48 15.19 1.54 -17.81
CA LYS A 48 15.73 2.45 -16.79
C LYS A 48 14.61 2.90 -15.87
N VAL A 49 14.71 2.53 -14.59
CA VAL A 49 13.67 2.76 -13.58
C VAL A 49 14.17 3.72 -12.51
N ILE A 50 13.30 4.66 -12.10
CA ILE A 50 13.50 5.51 -10.92
C ILE A 50 12.27 5.34 -10.03
N VAL A 51 12.48 5.05 -8.74
CA VAL A 51 11.44 4.98 -7.73
C VAL A 51 11.53 6.20 -6.81
N LEU A 52 10.43 6.92 -6.66
CA LEU A 52 10.31 8.07 -5.77
C LEU A 52 9.49 7.67 -4.54
N GLU A 53 10.13 7.68 -3.37
CA GLU A 53 9.51 7.40 -2.07
C GLU A 53 9.58 8.63 -1.18
N LYS A 54 8.45 9.15 -0.74
CA LYS A 54 8.41 10.37 0.08
C LYS A 54 8.91 10.15 1.51
N MET A 55 8.75 8.94 2.04
CA MET A 55 9.20 8.60 3.39
C MET A 55 10.71 8.29 3.42
N ALA A 56 11.28 8.26 4.62
CA ALA A 56 12.69 7.91 4.82
C ALA A 56 12.97 6.41 4.59
N MET A 57 11.93 5.57 4.71
CA MET A 57 12.03 4.12 4.55
C MET A 57 11.07 3.63 3.46
N VAL A 58 11.49 2.58 2.76
CA VAL A 58 10.67 1.87 1.77
C VAL A 58 9.60 0.99 2.44
N GLY A 59 8.61 0.56 1.67
CA GLY A 59 7.67 -0.47 2.06
C GLY A 59 6.24 0.01 2.32
N GLY A 60 6.06 1.28 2.68
CA GLY A 60 4.72 1.86 2.90
C GLY A 60 3.84 1.01 3.81
N ASN A 61 2.55 0.92 3.49
CA ASN A 61 1.59 0.07 4.22
C ASN A 61 1.84 -1.44 4.03
N THR A 62 2.50 -1.84 2.95
CA THR A 62 2.86 -3.25 2.76
C THR A 62 3.67 -3.74 3.95
N ASN A 63 4.64 -2.95 4.44
CA ASN A 63 5.47 -3.33 5.59
C ASN A 63 4.69 -3.51 6.90
N ARG A 64 3.45 -3.01 6.98
CA ARG A 64 2.56 -3.12 8.14
C ARG A 64 1.57 -4.29 8.04
N ALA A 65 1.53 -5.00 6.90
CA ALA A 65 0.61 -6.10 6.69
C ALA A 65 1.05 -7.32 7.53
N ALA A 66 0.17 -7.76 8.43
CA ALA A 66 0.46 -8.84 9.37
C ALA A 66 -0.11 -10.21 8.92
N GLY A 67 -1.24 -10.21 8.21
CA GLY A 67 -2.03 -11.42 7.96
C GLY A 67 -1.38 -12.41 6.99
N GLY A 68 -1.45 -12.14 5.72
CA GLY A 68 -0.94 -13.01 4.66
C GLY A 68 -1.26 -12.46 3.28
N LEU A 69 -0.60 -12.98 2.26
CA LEU A 69 -0.92 -12.76 0.86
C LEU A 69 -1.86 -13.89 0.41
N ASN A 70 -3.10 -13.54 0.09
CA ASN A 70 -4.10 -14.54 -0.31
C ASN A 70 -3.87 -15.01 -1.74
N ALA A 71 -3.75 -16.32 -1.93
CA ALA A 71 -3.66 -16.94 -3.25
C ALA A 71 -4.16 -18.39 -3.20
N ALA A 72 -4.84 -18.82 -4.26
CA ALA A 72 -5.31 -20.19 -4.45
C ALA A 72 -4.44 -20.92 -5.46
N GLU A 73 -4.46 -22.27 -5.42
CA GLU A 73 -3.74 -23.16 -6.33
C GLU A 73 -2.23 -22.93 -6.37
N THR A 74 -1.64 -22.70 -5.22
CA THR A 74 -0.21 -22.42 -5.07
C THR A 74 0.61 -23.67 -4.79
N LYS A 75 1.91 -23.62 -5.12
CA LYS A 75 2.87 -24.67 -4.75
C LYS A 75 2.93 -24.96 -3.24
N PRO A 76 2.96 -23.91 -2.35
CA PRO A 76 2.86 -24.15 -0.91
C PRO A 76 1.59 -24.86 -0.47
N GLN A 77 0.41 -24.50 -1.01
CA GLN A 77 -0.84 -25.21 -0.70
C GLN A 77 -0.76 -26.68 -1.10
N ALA A 78 -0.27 -26.98 -2.31
CA ALA A 78 -0.11 -28.33 -2.78
C ALA A 78 0.81 -29.18 -1.87
N LYS A 79 1.94 -28.62 -1.44
CA LYS A 79 2.88 -29.26 -0.48
C LYS A 79 2.24 -29.57 0.87
N LEU A 80 1.31 -28.72 1.33
CA LEU A 80 0.60 -28.85 2.60
C LEU A 80 -0.69 -29.66 2.47
N GLY A 81 -1.02 -30.20 1.28
CA GLY A 81 -2.24 -30.94 1.03
C GLY A 81 -3.52 -30.11 1.09
N ILE A 82 -3.42 -28.79 0.98
CA ILE A 82 -4.56 -27.87 1.00
C ILE A 82 -5.20 -27.86 -0.37
N LYS A 83 -6.49 -28.20 -0.41
CA LYS A 83 -7.32 -28.11 -1.62
C LYS A 83 -8.02 -26.76 -1.66
N ASP A 84 -7.74 -25.97 -2.67
CA ASP A 84 -8.34 -24.67 -2.91
C ASP A 84 -8.49 -24.45 -4.43
N SER A 85 -9.29 -23.47 -4.84
CA SER A 85 -9.45 -23.11 -6.25
C SER A 85 -9.53 -21.60 -6.42
N ILE A 86 -9.14 -21.12 -7.60
CA ILE A 86 -9.28 -19.72 -8.01
C ILE A 86 -10.75 -19.30 -7.92
N GLU A 87 -11.68 -20.15 -8.34
CA GLU A 87 -13.12 -19.89 -8.25
C GLU A 87 -13.59 -19.70 -6.79
N SER A 88 -13.12 -20.56 -5.86
CA SER A 88 -13.41 -20.42 -4.43
C SER A 88 -12.83 -19.11 -3.89
N HIS A 89 -11.63 -18.71 -4.32
CA HIS A 89 -11.01 -17.45 -3.93
C HIS A 89 -11.82 -16.24 -4.46
N PHE A 90 -12.24 -16.30 -5.72
CA PHE A 90 -13.10 -15.28 -6.32
C PHE A 90 -14.44 -15.15 -5.57
N ASN A 91 -15.13 -16.27 -5.33
CA ASN A 91 -16.42 -16.26 -4.64
C ASN A 91 -16.31 -15.69 -3.21
N ASP A 92 -15.26 -16.01 -2.46
CA ASP A 92 -15.01 -15.43 -1.14
C ASP A 92 -14.76 -13.91 -1.23
N THR A 93 -14.01 -13.47 -2.25
CA THR A 93 -13.69 -12.05 -2.45
C THR A 93 -14.94 -11.24 -2.80
N ILE A 94 -15.73 -11.68 -3.75
CA ILE A 94 -16.99 -11.02 -4.14
C ILE A 94 -17.98 -10.97 -2.97
N LYS A 95 -18.13 -12.08 -2.24
CA LYS A 95 -18.99 -12.14 -1.05
C LYS A 95 -18.49 -11.21 0.06
N GLY A 96 -17.17 -11.19 0.32
CA GLY A 96 -16.57 -10.32 1.31
C GLY A 96 -16.71 -8.83 0.97
N GLY A 97 -16.76 -8.50 -0.31
CA GLY A 97 -17.05 -7.16 -0.83
C GLY A 97 -18.55 -6.85 -0.94
N HIS A 98 -19.43 -7.67 -0.38
CA HIS A 98 -20.89 -7.51 -0.43
C HIS A 98 -21.43 -7.38 -1.86
N TYR A 99 -20.79 -8.02 -2.84
CA TYR A 99 -21.12 -7.94 -4.27
C TYR A 99 -21.07 -6.52 -4.85
N LEU A 100 -20.34 -5.61 -4.22
CA LEU A 100 -20.10 -4.24 -4.71
C LEU A 100 -18.83 -4.13 -5.56
N ASN A 101 -18.00 -5.16 -5.54
CA ASN A 101 -16.75 -5.26 -6.28
C ASN A 101 -17.00 -5.20 -7.80
N ASN A 102 -15.98 -4.75 -8.53
CA ASN A 102 -15.93 -4.96 -9.97
C ASN A 102 -15.46 -6.39 -10.25
N PRO A 103 -16.32 -7.29 -10.85
CA PRO A 103 -15.97 -8.69 -11.03
C PRO A 103 -14.75 -8.90 -11.94
N ASP A 104 -14.56 -8.05 -12.96
CA ASP A 104 -13.43 -8.18 -13.88
C ASP A 104 -12.10 -7.89 -13.18
N LEU A 105 -12.08 -6.93 -12.24
CA LEU A 105 -10.90 -6.65 -11.42
C LEU A 105 -10.65 -7.75 -10.40
N ASP A 106 -11.69 -8.31 -9.81
CA ASP A 106 -11.57 -9.44 -8.87
C ASP A 106 -11.04 -10.70 -9.57
N HIS A 107 -11.50 -11.00 -10.81
CA HIS A 107 -10.91 -12.05 -11.62
C HIS A 107 -9.43 -11.80 -11.88
N LYS A 108 -9.05 -10.55 -12.26
CA LYS A 108 -7.62 -10.20 -12.44
C LYS A 108 -6.79 -10.45 -11.19
N LEU A 109 -7.34 -10.14 -10.02
CA LEU A 109 -6.68 -10.41 -8.74
C LEU A 109 -6.54 -11.91 -8.48
N THR A 110 -7.66 -12.64 -8.48
CA THR A 110 -7.71 -14.03 -8.02
C THR A 110 -7.03 -15.00 -8.98
N ASP A 111 -7.17 -14.80 -10.31
CA ASP A 111 -6.51 -15.60 -11.33
C ASP A 111 -4.98 -15.47 -11.28
N ASN A 112 -4.48 -14.31 -10.85
CA ASN A 112 -3.04 -14.01 -10.88
C ASN A 112 -2.38 -14.04 -9.49
N ALA A 113 -3.11 -14.20 -8.41
CA ALA A 113 -2.56 -14.16 -7.05
C ALA A 113 -1.46 -15.21 -6.82
N LYS A 114 -1.59 -16.43 -7.40
CA LYS A 114 -0.56 -17.47 -7.28
C LYS A 114 0.80 -17.06 -7.86
N TYR A 115 0.79 -16.32 -8.95
CA TYR A 115 2.03 -15.81 -9.56
C TYR A 115 2.72 -14.77 -8.67
N SER A 116 1.95 -14.04 -7.84
CA SER A 116 2.53 -13.11 -6.87
C SER A 116 3.27 -13.86 -5.75
N VAL A 117 2.76 -15.01 -5.29
CA VAL A 117 3.44 -15.89 -4.33
C VAL A 117 4.71 -16.47 -4.96
N ASP A 118 4.61 -17.01 -6.17
CA ASP A 118 5.77 -17.54 -6.90
C ASP A 118 6.82 -16.44 -7.11
N PHE A 119 6.44 -15.25 -7.53
CA PHE A 119 7.35 -14.11 -7.75
C PHE A 119 8.17 -13.75 -6.51
N ILE A 120 7.52 -13.69 -5.34
CA ILE A 120 8.24 -13.41 -4.08
C ILE A 120 9.17 -14.56 -3.72
N ASN A 121 8.72 -15.81 -3.84
CA ASN A 121 9.54 -16.98 -3.52
C ASN A 121 10.72 -17.14 -4.49
N ASP A 122 10.54 -16.88 -5.77
CA ASP A 122 11.60 -16.94 -6.80
C ASP A 122 12.67 -15.85 -6.59
N LEU A 123 12.30 -14.72 -5.99
CA LEU A 123 13.24 -13.67 -5.56
C LEU A 123 13.95 -13.99 -4.22
N GLY A 124 13.76 -15.19 -3.67
CA GLY A 124 14.37 -15.62 -2.41
C GLY A 124 13.60 -15.20 -1.16
N GLY A 125 12.30 -14.95 -1.30
CA GLY A 125 11.36 -14.77 -0.19
C GLY A 125 10.86 -16.08 0.37
N ASP A 126 10.16 -15.99 1.50
CA ASP A 126 9.54 -17.13 2.16
C ASP A 126 8.04 -16.89 2.37
N LEU A 127 7.21 -17.37 1.45
CA LEU A 127 5.76 -17.39 1.55
C LEU A 127 5.25 -18.84 1.52
N ASN A 128 5.80 -19.70 2.39
CA ASN A 128 5.57 -21.15 2.37
C ASN A 128 4.65 -21.66 3.50
N ASP A 129 4.36 -20.88 4.53
CA ASP A 129 3.28 -21.19 5.49
C ASP A 129 1.94 -20.66 4.97
N VAL A 130 0.86 -21.43 5.17
CA VAL A 130 -0.48 -21.07 4.64
C VAL A 130 -1.52 -21.16 5.76
N GLY A 131 -1.99 -20.00 6.19
CA GLY A 131 -2.97 -19.85 7.26
C GLY A 131 -4.41 -19.64 6.77
N MET A 132 -5.34 -19.69 7.72
CA MET A 132 -6.73 -19.33 7.55
C MET A 132 -6.94 -17.87 7.98
N MET A 133 -7.71 -17.12 7.19
CA MET A 133 -8.18 -15.79 7.58
C MET A 133 -9.70 -15.78 7.72
N ALA A 134 -10.21 -14.91 8.60
CA ALA A 134 -11.64 -14.70 8.76
C ALA A 134 -12.28 -14.30 7.41
N GLY A 135 -13.43 -14.92 7.08
CA GLY A 135 -14.13 -14.71 5.81
C GLY A 135 -13.66 -15.57 4.65
N ALA A 136 -12.54 -16.29 4.76
CA ALA A 136 -12.07 -17.24 3.76
C ALA A 136 -12.68 -18.62 3.99
N SER A 137 -13.08 -19.31 2.92
CA SER A 137 -13.57 -20.69 2.96
C SER A 137 -12.43 -21.71 3.02
N GLN A 138 -11.22 -21.34 2.60
CA GLN A 138 -10.03 -22.20 2.56
C GLN A 138 -8.81 -21.48 3.12
N LYS A 139 -7.80 -22.27 3.56
CA LYS A 139 -6.48 -21.74 3.93
C LYS A 139 -5.77 -21.24 2.67
N ARG A 140 -5.58 -19.91 2.57
CA ARG A 140 -4.92 -19.29 1.41
C ARG A 140 -4.05 -18.08 1.74
N ALA A 141 -3.93 -17.72 3.00
CA ALA A 141 -3.09 -16.61 3.45
C ALA A 141 -1.63 -17.07 3.59
N HIS A 142 -0.82 -16.77 2.58
CA HIS A 142 0.61 -17.11 2.55
C HIS A 142 1.42 -16.14 3.37
N ARG A 143 2.32 -16.66 4.19
CA ARG A 143 3.18 -15.92 5.11
C ARG A 143 4.52 -16.64 5.29
N PRO A 144 5.51 -16.01 5.94
CA PRO A 144 6.77 -16.69 6.25
C PRO A 144 6.56 -17.96 7.08
N THR A 145 7.43 -18.93 6.87
CA THR A 145 7.48 -20.15 7.65
C THR A 145 7.61 -19.82 9.13
N GLY A 146 6.72 -20.41 9.96
CA GLY A 146 6.64 -20.08 11.38
C GLY A 146 5.75 -18.88 11.73
N GLY A 147 5.05 -18.26 10.75
CA GLY A 147 3.95 -17.34 11.02
C GLY A 147 4.32 -15.87 11.18
N GLY A 148 5.45 -15.41 10.66
CA GLY A 148 5.85 -14.00 10.69
C GLY A 148 4.96 -13.07 9.86
N PHE A 149 5.15 -11.76 9.99
CA PHE A 149 4.41 -10.74 9.22
C PHE A 149 4.74 -10.80 7.74
N VAL A 150 3.73 -11.06 6.92
CA VAL A 150 3.88 -11.18 5.46
C VAL A 150 4.45 -9.91 4.83
N GLY A 151 4.02 -8.75 5.29
CA GLY A 151 4.41 -7.49 4.68
C GLY A 151 5.89 -7.18 4.84
N ALA A 152 6.46 -7.46 6.00
CA ALA A 152 7.89 -7.31 6.24
C ALA A 152 8.70 -8.22 5.32
N GLU A 153 8.27 -9.47 5.12
CA GLU A 153 8.92 -10.43 4.23
C GLU A 153 8.86 -9.98 2.77
N VAL A 154 7.68 -9.57 2.28
CA VAL A 154 7.48 -9.07 0.92
C VAL A 154 8.39 -7.85 0.66
N VAL A 155 8.39 -6.87 1.58
CA VAL A 155 9.21 -5.67 1.42
C VAL A 155 10.70 -6.00 1.47
N ARG A 156 11.14 -6.84 2.42
CA ARG A 156 12.54 -7.28 2.52
C ARG A 156 13.02 -7.90 1.22
N THR A 157 12.23 -8.82 0.68
CA THR A 157 12.56 -9.56 -0.55
C THR A 157 12.63 -8.63 -1.76
N LEU A 158 11.59 -7.82 -1.99
CA LEU A 158 11.52 -6.91 -3.12
C LEU A 158 12.59 -5.80 -3.05
N TYR A 159 12.84 -5.27 -1.86
CA TYR A 159 13.86 -4.25 -1.68
C TYR A 159 15.27 -4.82 -1.92
N LYS A 160 15.55 -6.01 -1.39
CA LYS A 160 16.82 -6.72 -1.71
C LYS A 160 16.94 -6.94 -3.20
N ALA A 161 15.95 -7.49 -3.86
CA ALA A 161 15.95 -7.72 -5.31
C ALA A 161 16.18 -6.42 -6.11
N SER A 162 15.61 -5.30 -5.65
CA SER A 162 15.83 -3.99 -6.26
C SER A 162 17.27 -3.50 -6.07
N LYS A 163 17.86 -3.73 -4.90
CA LYS A 163 19.27 -3.37 -4.61
C LYS A 163 20.25 -4.20 -5.43
N ASP A 164 20.01 -5.51 -5.54
CA ASP A 164 20.85 -6.43 -6.34
C ASP A 164 20.86 -6.02 -7.84
N ARG A 165 19.80 -5.35 -8.31
CA ARG A 165 19.64 -4.82 -9.67
C ARG A 165 20.11 -3.36 -9.83
N ASN A 166 20.61 -2.73 -8.77
CA ASN A 166 20.99 -1.32 -8.75
C ASN A 166 19.88 -0.36 -9.20
N ILE A 167 18.62 -0.69 -8.91
CA ILE A 167 17.48 0.19 -9.21
C ILE A 167 17.61 1.48 -8.39
N ASP A 168 17.45 2.64 -9.04
CA ASP A 168 17.50 3.95 -8.40
C ASP A 168 16.25 4.20 -7.55
N ILE A 169 16.36 3.94 -6.25
CA ILE A 169 15.30 4.20 -5.27
C ILE A 169 15.68 5.42 -4.43
N ARG A 170 14.89 6.47 -4.54
CA ARG A 170 15.10 7.75 -3.85
C ARG A 170 14.10 7.90 -2.72
N THR A 171 14.59 7.82 -1.50
CA THR A 171 13.81 8.15 -0.30
C THR A 171 13.82 9.66 -0.03
N MET A 172 12.90 10.13 0.83
CA MET A 172 12.65 11.57 1.05
C MET A 172 12.38 12.34 -0.25
N ALA A 173 11.88 11.63 -1.28
CA ALA A 173 11.59 12.16 -2.60
C ALA A 173 10.07 12.22 -2.81
N ASP A 174 9.52 13.37 -2.48
CA ASP A 174 8.09 13.66 -2.51
C ASP A 174 7.65 14.06 -3.91
N ALA A 175 6.91 13.17 -4.59
CA ALA A 175 6.31 13.44 -5.89
C ALA A 175 5.14 14.41 -5.73
N GLN A 176 5.19 15.56 -6.40
CA GLN A 176 4.28 16.68 -6.19
C GLN A 176 3.35 16.94 -7.37
N LYS A 177 3.79 16.62 -8.60
CA LYS A 177 3.04 16.92 -9.81
C LYS A 177 3.41 15.98 -10.95
N LEU A 178 2.40 15.52 -11.69
CA LEU A 178 2.58 14.87 -12.99
C LEU A 178 2.80 15.95 -14.07
N ILE A 179 3.82 15.76 -14.90
CA ILE A 179 4.10 16.64 -16.04
C ILE A 179 3.35 16.12 -17.24
N VAL A 180 2.51 16.96 -17.82
CA VAL A 180 1.69 16.62 -18.99
C VAL A 180 2.16 17.45 -20.18
N LYS A 181 2.33 16.79 -21.33
CA LYS A 181 2.59 17.41 -22.63
C LYS A 181 1.71 16.73 -23.67
N ASP A 182 1.00 17.49 -24.46
CA ASP A 182 0.12 17.01 -25.54
C ASP A 182 -0.86 15.90 -25.05
N GLY A 183 -1.48 16.13 -23.87
CA GLY A 183 -2.43 15.21 -23.25
C GLY A 183 -1.83 13.92 -22.66
N LYS A 184 -0.51 13.76 -22.65
CA LYS A 184 0.19 12.59 -22.13
C LYS A 184 1.04 12.94 -20.91
N VAL A 185 1.07 12.08 -19.91
CA VAL A 185 2.01 12.20 -18.80
C VAL A 185 3.40 11.85 -19.31
N VAL A 186 4.34 12.79 -19.17
CA VAL A 186 5.72 12.69 -19.68
C VAL A 186 6.78 12.84 -18.59
N GLY A 187 6.39 12.83 -17.33
CA GLY A 187 7.32 12.93 -16.21
C GLY A 187 6.66 13.29 -14.90
N VAL A 188 7.51 13.45 -13.89
CA VAL A 188 7.11 13.77 -12.52
C VAL A 188 7.98 14.90 -11.98
N GLN A 189 7.35 15.91 -11.38
CA GLN A 189 8.03 16.87 -10.52
C GLN A 189 8.03 16.34 -9.09
N PHE A 190 9.20 16.35 -8.46
CA PHE A 190 9.38 15.88 -7.08
C PHE A 190 10.33 16.79 -6.31
N LYS A 191 10.28 16.71 -4.99
CA LYS A 191 11.20 17.40 -4.09
C LYS A 191 11.91 16.38 -3.19
N GLN A 192 13.23 16.43 -3.13
CA GLN A 192 14.00 15.53 -2.29
C GLN A 192 14.62 16.27 -1.10
N GLY A 193 14.09 16.02 0.08
CA GLY A 193 14.50 16.70 1.30
C GLY A 193 14.38 18.23 1.18
N LYS A 194 15.48 18.93 1.41
CA LYS A 194 15.54 20.41 1.32
C LYS A 194 15.97 20.93 -0.06
N LYS A 195 16.23 20.03 -1.03
CA LYS A 195 16.63 20.43 -2.39
C LYS A 195 15.49 21.17 -3.11
N PRO A 196 15.81 22.02 -4.10
CA PRO A 196 14.78 22.58 -5.00
C PRO A 196 13.98 21.48 -5.68
N ALA A 197 12.78 21.84 -6.14
CA ALA A 197 11.98 20.93 -6.95
C ALA A 197 12.73 20.52 -8.24
N GLN A 198 12.67 19.24 -8.56
CA GLN A 198 13.34 18.60 -9.69
C GLN A 198 12.30 17.96 -10.59
N ILE A 199 12.63 17.77 -11.86
CA ILE A 199 11.79 17.06 -12.82
C ILE A 199 12.57 15.87 -13.36
N VAL A 200 11.91 14.72 -13.37
CA VAL A 200 12.35 13.55 -14.14
C VAL A 200 11.35 13.30 -15.26
N HIS A 201 11.83 13.26 -16.50
CA HIS A 201 11.02 12.86 -17.64
C HIS A 201 10.97 11.34 -17.76
N ALA A 202 9.82 10.81 -18.17
CA ALA A 202 9.61 9.39 -18.30
C ALA A 202 8.69 9.06 -19.48
N LYS A 203 8.89 7.88 -20.07
CA LYS A 203 7.97 7.33 -21.08
C LYS A 203 6.68 6.80 -20.45
N ALA A 204 6.77 6.34 -19.20
CA ALA A 204 5.62 5.90 -18.40
C ALA A 204 5.81 6.28 -16.92
N VAL A 205 4.68 6.54 -16.24
CA VAL A 205 4.64 6.79 -14.79
C VAL A 205 3.70 5.78 -14.16
N VAL A 206 4.18 5.08 -13.13
CA VAL A 206 3.38 4.17 -12.31
C VAL A 206 3.06 4.85 -10.99
N ILE A 207 1.78 5.03 -10.67
CA ILE A 207 1.33 5.53 -9.38
C ILE A 207 1.08 4.33 -8.46
N ALA A 208 1.97 4.11 -7.51
CA ALA A 208 1.94 3.03 -6.52
C ALA A 208 2.01 3.58 -5.08
N SER A 209 1.49 4.80 -4.88
CA SER A 209 1.61 5.59 -3.65
C SER A 209 0.67 5.16 -2.52
N GLY A 210 -0.10 4.09 -2.70
CA GLY A 210 -1.09 3.61 -1.74
C GLY A 210 -2.33 4.52 -1.67
N GLY A 211 -3.03 4.44 -0.54
CA GLY A 211 -4.29 5.14 -0.32
C GLY A 211 -4.15 6.45 0.46
N PHE A 212 -5.23 6.85 1.15
CA PHE A 212 -5.35 8.17 1.79
C PHE A 212 -5.70 8.11 3.29
N SER A 213 -5.66 6.94 3.93
CA SER A 213 -6.16 6.77 5.30
C SER A 213 -5.37 7.52 6.38
N ALA A 214 -4.18 8.04 6.08
CA ALA A 214 -3.45 8.95 6.98
C ALA A 214 -3.80 10.43 6.74
N ASN A 215 -4.62 10.76 5.73
CA ASN A 215 -5.13 12.10 5.49
C ASN A 215 -6.50 12.26 6.17
N GLN A 216 -6.49 12.63 7.45
CA GLN A 216 -7.70 12.76 8.25
C GLN A 216 -8.71 13.77 7.67
N ALA A 217 -8.26 14.82 7.01
CA ALA A 217 -9.13 15.79 6.36
C ALA A 217 -9.84 15.17 5.15
N MET A 218 -9.13 14.38 4.34
CA MET A 218 -9.71 13.67 3.19
C MET A 218 -10.69 12.59 3.64
N VAL A 219 -10.33 11.79 4.66
CA VAL A 219 -11.21 10.78 5.26
C VAL A 219 -12.50 11.43 5.77
N ALA A 220 -12.41 12.49 6.58
CA ALA A 220 -13.57 13.19 7.14
C ALA A 220 -14.44 13.88 6.08
N LYS A 221 -13.85 14.32 4.96
CA LYS A 221 -14.58 14.88 3.82
C LYS A 221 -15.39 13.82 3.07
N ILE A 222 -14.82 12.61 2.94
CA ILE A 222 -15.45 11.49 2.22
C ILE A 222 -16.51 10.82 3.10
N ASP A 223 -16.17 10.55 4.37
CA ASP A 223 -17.10 10.01 5.37
C ASP A 223 -16.96 10.79 6.70
N PRO A 224 -17.89 11.74 6.98
CA PRO A 224 -17.86 12.53 8.21
C PRO A 224 -17.98 11.69 9.50
N LYS A 225 -18.50 10.46 9.43
CA LYS A 225 -18.62 9.57 10.60
C LYS A 225 -17.26 9.10 11.11
N LEU A 226 -16.23 9.11 10.24
CA LEU A 226 -14.87 8.71 10.56
C LEU A 226 -13.99 9.86 11.06
N LYS A 227 -14.54 11.06 11.22
CA LYS A 227 -13.81 12.22 11.75
C LYS A 227 -13.25 11.91 13.14
N GLY A 228 -11.95 12.06 13.29
CA GLY A 228 -11.24 11.85 14.55
C GLY A 228 -10.82 10.40 14.83
N PHE A 229 -11.12 9.47 13.93
CA PHE A 229 -10.61 8.10 14.06
C PHE A 229 -9.09 8.09 13.87
N ALA A 230 -8.41 7.28 14.69
CA ALA A 230 -7.00 6.96 14.48
C ALA A 230 -6.82 6.11 13.20
N THR A 231 -5.58 5.94 12.75
CA THR A 231 -5.28 5.11 11.58
C THR A 231 -4.17 4.13 11.87
N THR A 232 -4.32 2.89 11.38
CA THR A 232 -3.26 1.87 11.38
C THR A 232 -2.26 2.07 10.22
N ASN A 233 -2.55 3.01 9.31
CA ASN A 233 -1.73 3.25 8.13
C ASN A 233 -0.44 3.98 8.48
N GLN A 234 0.58 3.80 7.65
CA GLN A 234 1.81 4.57 7.75
C GLN A 234 1.55 6.07 7.39
N PRO A 235 2.30 7.02 7.98
CA PRO A 235 2.01 8.46 7.85
C PRO A 235 2.02 9.00 6.41
N GLY A 236 2.74 8.35 5.50
CA GLY A 236 2.80 8.73 4.09
C GLY A 236 1.56 8.37 3.26
N ALA A 237 0.59 7.62 3.79
CA ALA A 237 -0.64 7.25 3.07
C ALA A 237 -1.64 8.43 3.02
N THR A 238 -1.28 9.51 2.35
CA THR A 238 -2.01 10.79 2.33
C THR A 238 -2.82 11.06 1.06
N GLY A 239 -2.84 10.11 0.11
CA GLY A 239 -3.63 10.21 -1.11
C GLY A 239 -3.00 11.05 -2.22
N ASP A 240 -1.71 11.35 -2.14
CA ASP A 240 -1.04 12.25 -3.08
C ASP A 240 -1.12 11.77 -4.53
N GLY A 241 -0.98 10.47 -4.76
CA GLY A 241 -1.11 9.89 -6.11
C GLY A 241 -2.52 10.05 -6.68
N ILE A 242 -3.55 9.87 -5.86
CA ILE A 242 -4.95 10.11 -6.25
C ILE A 242 -5.14 11.58 -6.64
N ILE A 243 -4.70 12.49 -5.76
CA ILE A 243 -4.81 13.94 -5.99
C ILE A 243 -4.05 14.37 -7.25
N MET A 244 -2.86 13.82 -7.50
CA MET A 244 -2.09 14.12 -8.71
C MET A 244 -2.78 13.58 -9.97
N ALA A 245 -3.36 12.39 -9.92
CA ALA A 245 -4.07 11.79 -11.04
C ALA A 245 -5.34 12.57 -11.38
N GLU A 246 -6.15 12.95 -10.38
CA GLU A 246 -7.35 13.79 -10.58
C GLU A 246 -7.00 15.13 -11.25
N LYS A 247 -5.89 15.76 -10.86
CA LYS A 247 -5.45 17.03 -11.47
C LYS A 247 -5.11 16.94 -12.96
N VAL A 248 -4.88 15.75 -13.47
CA VAL A 248 -4.62 15.50 -14.90
C VAL A 248 -5.78 14.78 -15.60
N GLY A 249 -6.96 14.75 -14.96
CA GLY A 249 -8.20 14.29 -15.55
C GLY A 249 -8.56 12.82 -15.28
N ALA A 250 -7.87 12.13 -14.36
CA ALA A 250 -8.29 10.79 -13.96
C ALA A 250 -9.58 10.81 -13.14
N ALA A 251 -10.46 9.86 -13.40
CA ALA A 251 -11.63 9.60 -12.57
C ALA A 251 -11.30 8.74 -11.34
N THR A 252 -12.09 8.87 -10.29
CA THR A 252 -12.02 8.03 -9.10
C THR A 252 -13.34 7.28 -8.90
N VAL A 253 -13.24 6.04 -8.40
CA VAL A 253 -14.40 5.20 -8.05
C VAL A 253 -14.24 4.70 -6.62
N ASP A 254 -15.34 4.34 -5.99
CA ASP A 254 -15.39 3.67 -4.69
C ASP A 254 -14.67 4.39 -3.53
N MET A 255 -14.46 5.70 -3.63
CA MET A 255 -13.75 6.50 -2.63
C MET A 255 -14.41 6.44 -1.24
N LYS A 256 -15.69 6.09 -1.15
CA LYS A 256 -16.43 5.93 0.11
C LYS A 256 -16.20 4.57 0.78
N GLN A 257 -15.57 3.62 0.09
CA GLN A 257 -15.29 2.28 0.62
C GLN A 257 -14.08 2.31 1.56
N ILE A 258 -14.24 2.96 2.71
CA ILE A 258 -13.21 3.09 3.74
C ILE A 258 -13.43 1.99 4.77
N GLN A 259 -12.46 1.08 4.91
CA GLN A 259 -12.54 0.01 5.89
C GLN A 259 -12.10 0.49 7.27
N THR A 260 -12.92 0.21 8.29
CA THR A 260 -12.54 0.37 9.70
C THR A 260 -11.97 -0.93 10.25
N HIS A 261 -10.94 -0.83 11.10
CA HIS A 261 -10.37 -1.99 11.80
C HIS A 261 -10.93 -2.07 13.22
N PRO A 262 -11.61 -3.15 13.61
CA PRO A 262 -12.33 -3.20 14.89
C PRO A 262 -11.41 -3.34 16.11
N THR A 263 -10.18 -3.84 15.92
CA THR A 263 -9.28 -4.09 17.04
C THR A 263 -8.04 -3.20 16.95
N VAL A 264 -8.19 -1.99 17.47
CA VAL A 264 -7.12 -0.99 17.63
C VAL A 264 -7.12 -0.44 19.04
N VAL A 265 -5.93 -0.10 19.56
CA VAL A 265 -5.84 0.55 20.86
C VAL A 265 -6.39 1.97 20.77
N PRO A 266 -7.39 2.34 21.60
CA PRO A 266 -7.94 3.69 21.58
C PRO A 266 -6.86 4.77 21.80
N GLY A 267 -6.94 5.85 21.05
CA GLY A 267 -6.07 7.01 21.17
C GLY A 267 -4.82 6.98 20.30
N ASN A 268 -4.11 5.85 20.17
CA ASN A 268 -2.89 5.77 19.36
C ASN A 268 -3.07 5.03 18.02
N GLY A 269 -4.16 4.24 17.85
CA GLY A 269 -4.42 3.49 16.64
C GLY A 269 -3.51 2.27 16.43
N GLU A 270 -2.83 1.80 17.46
CA GLU A 270 -2.03 0.58 17.38
C GLU A 270 -2.92 -0.63 17.08
N MET A 271 -2.56 -1.37 16.04
CA MET A 271 -3.36 -2.50 15.57
C MET A 271 -3.14 -3.74 16.42
N ILE A 272 -4.22 -4.30 16.94
CA ILE A 272 -4.25 -5.65 17.47
C ILE A 272 -4.66 -6.57 16.33
N THR A 273 -3.73 -7.45 15.91
CA THR A 273 -3.92 -8.31 14.73
C THR A 273 -5.18 -9.16 14.81
N GLU A 274 -5.81 -9.40 13.66
CA GLU A 274 -6.98 -10.29 13.54
C GLU A 274 -6.71 -11.72 13.95
N ALA A 275 -5.45 -12.15 13.93
CA ALA A 275 -5.07 -13.47 14.41
C ALA A 275 -5.51 -13.71 15.86
N VAL A 276 -5.57 -12.68 16.70
CA VAL A 276 -6.07 -12.77 18.07
C VAL A 276 -7.52 -13.26 18.10
N ARG A 277 -8.40 -12.65 17.27
CA ARG A 277 -9.80 -13.07 17.13
C ARG A 277 -9.91 -14.42 16.43
N GLY A 278 -9.15 -14.63 15.36
CA GLY A 278 -9.11 -15.87 14.59
C GLY A 278 -8.68 -17.08 15.43
N ASN A 279 -7.83 -16.87 16.42
CA ASN A 279 -7.34 -17.94 17.32
C ASN A 279 -8.21 -18.15 18.57
N GLY A 280 -9.34 -17.44 18.69
CA GLY A 280 -10.34 -17.72 19.72
C GLY A 280 -10.57 -16.62 20.76
N ALA A 281 -9.98 -15.44 20.60
CA ALA A 281 -10.34 -14.30 21.46
C ALA A 281 -11.79 -13.89 21.23
N ILE A 282 -12.46 -13.46 22.30
CA ILE A 282 -13.83 -12.94 22.26
C ILE A 282 -13.86 -11.44 22.52
N LEU A 283 -14.86 -10.76 22.01
CA LEU A 283 -15.13 -9.35 22.27
C LEU A 283 -16.23 -9.21 23.32
N VAL A 284 -15.89 -8.58 24.43
CA VAL A 284 -16.85 -8.26 25.50
C VAL A 284 -16.97 -6.74 25.67
N ASN A 285 -18.14 -6.28 26.03
CA ASN A 285 -18.37 -4.87 26.31
C ASN A 285 -18.01 -4.52 27.79
N LYS A 286 -18.18 -3.26 28.17
CA LYS A 286 -17.90 -2.76 29.54
C LYS A 286 -18.69 -3.50 30.61
N GLU A 287 -19.83 -4.06 30.28
CA GLU A 287 -20.69 -4.84 31.15
C GLU A 287 -20.30 -6.33 31.19
N GLY A 288 -19.19 -6.70 30.57
CA GLY A 288 -18.68 -8.08 30.52
C GLY A 288 -19.48 -9.02 29.61
N LYS A 289 -20.33 -8.48 28.72
CA LYS A 289 -21.18 -9.28 27.82
C LYS A 289 -20.55 -9.36 26.43
N ARG A 290 -20.45 -10.57 25.88
CA ARG A 290 -20.12 -10.79 24.47
C ARG A 290 -21.22 -10.20 23.59
N PHE A 291 -20.89 -9.36 22.62
CA PHE A 291 -21.85 -8.58 21.85
C PHE A 291 -21.87 -8.89 20.36
N ILE A 292 -20.92 -9.68 19.84
CA ILE A 292 -20.80 -10.01 18.42
C ILE A 292 -20.09 -11.36 18.22
N ASN A 293 -20.27 -11.98 17.06
CA ASN A 293 -19.38 -13.02 16.58
C ASN A 293 -18.14 -12.36 15.99
N GLU A 294 -17.00 -12.56 16.63
CA GLU A 294 -15.71 -11.93 16.31
C GLU A 294 -15.13 -12.34 14.96
N LEU A 295 -15.64 -13.43 14.38
CA LEU A 295 -15.21 -13.95 13.09
C LEU A 295 -15.94 -13.32 11.90
N GLN A 296 -16.87 -12.39 12.17
CA GLN A 296 -17.51 -11.59 11.11
C GLN A 296 -16.49 -10.63 10.46
N THR A 297 -16.90 -10.06 9.32
CA THR A 297 -16.09 -9.08 8.58
C THR A 297 -15.81 -7.83 9.41
N ARG A 298 -14.75 -7.10 9.08
CA ARG A 298 -14.28 -5.93 9.85
C ARG A 298 -15.36 -4.86 10.02
N ASP A 299 -16.12 -4.58 8.97
CA ASP A 299 -17.20 -3.61 8.97
C ASP A 299 -18.33 -3.98 9.95
N VAL A 300 -18.72 -5.27 9.97
CA VAL A 300 -19.76 -5.79 10.87
C VAL A 300 -19.30 -5.71 12.33
N VAL A 301 -18.08 -6.15 12.62
CA VAL A 301 -17.54 -6.11 13.99
C VAL A 301 -17.34 -4.67 14.45
N SER A 302 -16.76 -3.78 13.63
CA SER A 302 -16.60 -2.36 13.96
C SER A 302 -17.94 -1.67 14.21
N ALA A 303 -18.95 -1.94 13.37
CA ALA A 303 -20.28 -1.36 13.55
C ALA A 303 -20.93 -1.81 14.85
N ALA A 304 -20.70 -3.05 15.29
CA ALA A 304 -21.21 -3.56 16.56
C ALA A 304 -20.48 -2.94 17.76
N GLU A 305 -19.15 -2.79 17.67
CA GLU A 305 -18.33 -2.17 18.71
C GLU A 305 -18.68 -0.69 18.93
N LEU A 306 -18.85 0.07 17.86
CA LEU A 306 -19.23 1.49 17.92
C LEU A 306 -20.61 1.72 18.56
N LYS A 307 -21.43 0.68 18.75
CA LYS A 307 -22.70 0.73 19.47
C LYS A 307 -22.57 0.45 20.98
N GLN A 308 -21.40 -0.04 21.43
CA GLN A 308 -21.17 -0.34 22.84
C GLN A 308 -20.89 0.93 23.66
N THR A 309 -20.97 0.81 24.98
CA THR A 309 -20.64 1.88 25.91
C THR A 309 -19.23 2.38 25.65
N ASP A 310 -19.04 3.69 25.58
CA ASP A 310 -17.80 4.37 25.25
C ASP A 310 -17.23 4.04 23.84
N LYS A 311 -17.98 3.29 23.02
CA LYS A 311 -17.56 2.81 21.68
C LYS A 311 -16.29 1.97 21.73
N VAL A 312 -16.13 1.16 22.76
CA VAL A 312 -14.97 0.32 23.04
C VAL A 312 -15.40 -1.10 23.33
N GLY A 313 -14.66 -2.08 22.83
CA GLY A 313 -14.71 -3.47 23.22
C GLY A 313 -13.42 -3.91 23.92
N TYR A 314 -13.48 -4.98 24.68
CA TYR A 314 -12.35 -5.60 25.34
C TYR A 314 -12.09 -6.95 24.71
N LEU A 315 -10.87 -7.19 24.22
CA LEU A 315 -10.43 -8.50 23.76
C LEU A 315 -10.08 -9.36 24.95
N PHE A 316 -10.82 -10.45 25.12
CA PHE A 316 -10.59 -11.42 26.17
C PHE A 316 -10.11 -12.74 25.55
N PHE A 317 -8.95 -13.24 26.01
CA PHE A 317 -8.32 -14.46 25.49
C PHE A 317 -7.47 -15.13 26.57
N ASP A 318 -7.26 -16.42 26.40
CA ASP A 318 -6.48 -17.24 27.31
C ASP A 318 -4.99 -17.31 26.89
N ASN A 319 -4.22 -18.07 27.68
CA ASN A 319 -2.80 -18.24 27.44
C ASN A 319 -2.49 -19.09 26.18
N SER A 320 -3.43 -19.90 25.70
CA SER A 320 -3.26 -20.68 24.48
C SER A 320 -3.30 -19.76 23.25
N VAL A 321 -4.23 -18.83 23.21
CA VAL A 321 -4.30 -17.78 22.17
C VAL A 321 -3.04 -16.92 22.21
N ARG A 322 -2.60 -16.49 23.39
CA ARG A 322 -1.37 -15.70 23.53
C ARG A 322 -0.12 -16.40 22.96
N LYS A 323 -0.02 -17.73 23.14
CA LYS A 323 1.11 -18.51 22.63
C LYS A 323 1.05 -18.77 21.12
N SER A 324 -0.12 -18.59 20.49
CA SER A 324 -0.34 -18.79 19.06
C SER A 324 -0.11 -17.53 18.22
N LEU A 325 0.21 -16.42 18.88
CA LEU A 325 0.51 -15.12 18.28
C LEU A 325 2.01 -14.89 18.13
#